data_5e3e812d0aa9d74e6d81f2202dcbec11
#
_entry.id   5e3e812d0aa9d74e6d81f2202dcbec11
#
_cell.length_a   1.000
_cell.length_b   1.000
_cell.length_c   1.000
_cell.angle_alpha   90.00
_cell.angle_beta   90.00
_cell.angle_gamma   90.00
#
_symmetry.space_group_name_H-M   'P 1'
#
loop_
_entity.id
_entity.type
_entity.pdbx_description
1 polymer ?
#
loop_
_entity_poly.entity_id
_entity_poly.type
_entity_poly.pdbx_seq_one_letter_code
_entity_poly.pdbx_strand_id
1 'polypeptide(L)'
;MLSVEKLTYHYKGRPAVLKDVNFKVNTGEFLAILGNNGVGKSTMLKCFNKILTPDEGKIILDDENLLQMNARQVAQRVAFVAQNVPSTQMTVHDMVMLGRRPYMKWGFTEADHQIVHHAMAQLRIEPLRGRFLNELSGG
;
A
#
# COMPACT_ATOMS: atom_id res chain seq x y z
N MET A 1 -1.79 -15.32 -5.58
CA MET A 1 -0.93 -15.06 -6.77
C MET A 1 -1.23 -13.67 -7.31
N LEU A 2 -0.20 -12.88 -7.70
CA LEU A 2 -0.36 -11.58 -8.37
C LEU A 2 0.03 -11.72 -9.84
N SER A 3 -0.81 -11.28 -10.78
CA SER A 3 -0.50 -11.18 -12.21
C SER A 3 -0.70 -9.75 -12.69
N VAL A 4 0.27 -9.24 -13.41
CA VAL A 4 0.22 -7.93 -14.09
C VAL A 4 0.31 -8.18 -15.58
N GLU A 5 -0.67 -7.65 -16.34
CA GLU A 5 -0.83 -7.91 -17.75
C GLU A 5 -0.97 -6.59 -18.51
N LYS A 6 -0.08 -6.33 -19.46
CA LYS A 6 -0.09 -5.18 -20.37
C LYS A 6 -0.28 -3.83 -19.67
N LEU A 7 0.30 -3.67 -18.46
CA LEU A 7 0.11 -2.47 -17.67
C LEU A 7 0.81 -1.29 -18.34
N THR A 8 0.02 -0.29 -18.74
CA THR A 8 0.50 0.93 -19.40
C THR A 8 -0.02 2.14 -18.64
N TYR A 9 0.84 3.12 -18.38
CA TYR A 9 0.47 4.36 -17.72
C TYR A 9 1.29 5.54 -18.21
N HIS A 10 0.62 6.68 -18.42
CA HIS A 10 1.27 7.96 -18.66
C HIS A 10 0.73 9.06 -17.74
N TYR A 11 1.58 9.99 -17.37
CA TYR A 11 1.14 11.24 -16.75
C TYR A 11 0.61 12.19 -17.82
N LYS A 12 -0.44 12.95 -17.50
CA LYS A 12 -1.08 13.89 -18.44
C LYS A 12 -0.02 14.75 -19.16
N GLY A 13 -0.05 14.70 -20.51
CA GLY A 13 0.88 15.44 -21.37
C GLY A 13 2.32 14.94 -21.38
N ARG A 14 2.59 13.70 -20.92
CA ARG A 14 3.93 13.09 -20.92
C ARG A 14 3.92 11.74 -21.64
N PRO A 15 5.07 11.29 -22.16
CA PRO A 15 5.21 9.92 -22.67
C PRO A 15 4.84 8.86 -21.60
N ALA A 16 4.48 7.67 -22.06
CA ALA A 16 4.17 6.57 -21.17
C ALA A 16 5.37 6.21 -20.29
N VAL A 17 5.15 6.17 -18.99
CA VAL A 17 6.14 5.79 -17.96
C VAL A 17 6.14 4.29 -17.75
N LEU A 18 4.98 3.65 -17.84
CA LEU A 18 4.85 2.20 -17.88
C LEU A 18 4.37 1.83 -19.29
N LYS A 19 5.02 0.85 -19.91
CA LYS A 19 4.70 0.40 -21.27
C LYS A 19 4.64 -1.11 -21.29
N ASP A 20 3.44 -1.65 -21.48
CA ASP A 20 3.21 -3.09 -21.65
C ASP A 20 3.93 -3.95 -20.58
N VAL A 21 3.82 -3.56 -19.31
CA VAL A 21 4.49 -4.26 -18.22
C VAL A 21 3.75 -5.55 -17.92
N ASN A 22 4.48 -6.66 -17.94
CA ASN A 22 3.96 -8.01 -17.73
C ASN A 22 4.84 -8.78 -16.75
N PHE A 23 4.26 -9.35 -15.70
CA PHE A 23 4.93 -10.28 -14.79
C PHE A 23 3.93 -11.01 -13.89
N LYS A 24 4.39 -12.07 -13.22
CA LYS A 24 3.63 -12.83 -12.23
C LYS A 24 4.48 -13.02 -10.98
N VAL A 25 3.80 -13.06 -9.82
CA VAL A 25 4.38 -13.36 -8.51
C VAL A 25 3.49 -14.41 -7.84
N ASN A 26 4.06 -15.56 -7.51
CA ASN A 26 3.30 -16.61 -6.84
C ASN A 26 3.16 -16.30 -5.34
N THR A 27 2.22 -16.97 -4.71
CA THR A 27 2.04 -16.89 -3.25
C THR A 27 3.34 -17.34 -2.54
N GLY A 28 3.80 -16.53 -1.60
CA GLY A 28 5.05 -16.78 -0.85
C GLY A 28 6.32 -16.33 -1.55
N GLU A 29 6.24 -15.81 -2.79
CA GLU A 29 7.41 -15.25 -3.48
C GLU A 29 7.68 -13.80 -3.07
N PHE A 30 8.93 -13.42 -3.17
CA PHE A 30 9.43 -12.05 -3.00
C PHE A 30 9.92 -11.53 -4.35
N LEU A 31 9.34 -10.41 -4.81
CA LEU A 31 9.73 -9.74 -6.05
C LEU A 31 10.50 -8.44 -5.76
N ALA A 32 11.74 -8.34 -6.24
CA ALA A 32 12.49 -7.10 -6.21
C ALA A 32 12.36 -6.35 -7.56
N ILE A 33 11.96 -5.08 -7.50
CA ILE A 33 11.84 -4.21 -8.68
C ILE A 33 13.04 -3.26 -8.69
N LEU A 34 13.97 -3.52 -9.59
CA LEU A 34 15.22 -2.77 -9.73
C LEU A 34 15.17 -1.83 -10.94
N GLY A 35 15.95 -0.77 -10.90
CA GLY A 35 16.07 0.18 -12.00
C GLY A 35 16.45 1.59 -11.52
N ASN A 36 16.86 2.44 -12.45
CA ASN A 36 17.25 3.83 -12.19
C ASN A 36 16.10 4.67 -11.62
N ASN A 37 16.43 5.82 -11.05
CA ASN A 37 15.40 6.76 -10.59
C ASN A 37 14.60 7.29 -11.80
N GLY A 38 13.29 7.43 -11.62
CA GLY A 38 12.39 7.95 -12.65
C GLY A 38 11.86 6.92 -13.65
N VAL A 39 12.31 5.64 -13.64
CA VAL A 39 11.85 4.62 -14.60
C VAL A 39 10.44 4.08 -14.35
N GLY A 40 9.71 4.58 -13.35
CA GLY A 40 8.32 4.18 -13.13
C GLY A 40 8.07 3.19 -11.98
N LYS A 41 9.08 2.79 -11.20
CA LYS A 41 8.89 1.85 -10.07
C LYS A 41 7.77 2.28 -9.11
N SER A 42 7.86 3.49 -8.60
CA SER A 42 6.84 4.04 -7.68
C SER A 42 5.49 4.28 -8.38
N THR A 43 5.50 4.58 -9.67
CA THR A 43 4.27 4.71 -10.48
C THR A 43 3.54 3.38 -10.55
N MET A 44 4.25 2.29 -10.81
CA MET A 44 3.68 0.95 -10.83
C MET A 44 3.09 0.55 -9.48
N LEU A 45 3.82 0.77 -8.38
CA LEU A 45 3.31 0.50 -7.03
C LEU A 45 2.05 1.32 -6.70
N LYS A 46 1.97 2.57 -7.17
CA LYS A 46 0.78 3.42 -7.02
C LYS A 46 -0.42 2.89 -7.84
N CYS A 47 -0.19 2.22 -8.96
CA CYS A 47 -1.26 1.54 -9.70
C CYS A 47 -1.81 0.35 -8.91
N PHE A 48 -0.96 -0.43 -8.21
CA PHE A 48 -1.41 -1.56 -7.39
C PHE A 48 -2.34 -1.13 -6.24
N ASN A 49 -2.07 0.03 -5.67
CA ASN A 49 -2.89 0.61 -4.60
C ASN A 49 -4.06 1.46 -5.10
N LYS A 50 -4.29 1.49 -6.42
CA LYS A 50 -5.30 2.32 -7.05
C LYS A 50 -5.20 3.82 -6.69
N ILE A 51 -4.00 4.28 -6.33
CA ILE A 51 -3.67 5.72 -6.21
C ILE A 51 -3.58 6.34 -7.61
N LEU A 52 -3.08 5.57 -8.57
CA LEU A 52 -3.10 5.91 -9.99
C LEU A 52 -3.92 4.86 -10.74
N THR A 53 -4.69 5.31 -11.72
CA THR A 53 -5.45 4.42 -12.60
C THR A 53 -4.65 4.26 -13.90
N PRO A 54 -4.19 3.06 -14.25
CA PRO A 54 -3.49 2.83 -15.50
C PRO A 54 -4.41 3.07 -16.70
N ASP A 55 -3.81 3.40 -17.84
CA ASP A 55 -4.53 3.62 -19.09
C ASP A 55 -4.99 2.30 -19.69
N GLU A 56 -4.14 1.28 -19.57
CA GLU A 56 -4.42 -0.05 -20.09
C GLU A 56 -3.85 -1.13 -19.16
N GLY A 57 -4.33 -2.35 -19.34
CA GLY A 57 -3.85 -3.53 -18.66
C GLY A 57 -4.74 -3.99 -17.51
N LYS A 58 -4.23 -4.99 -16.78
CA LYS A 58 -4.91 -5.61 -15.63
C LYS A 58 -3.92 -5.87 -14.52
N ILE A 59 -4.43 -5.80 -13.29
CA ILE A 59 -3.72 -6.20 -12.08
C ILE A 59 -4.62 -7.20 -11.36
N ILE A 60 -4.28 -8.48 -11.43
CA ILE A 60 -5.08 -9.57 -10.91
C ILE A 60 -4.42 -10.11 -9.64
N LEU A 61 -5.13 -10.07 -8.54
CA LEU A 61 -4.74 -10.63 -7.25
C LEU A 61 -5.75 -11.70 -6.85
N ASP A 62 -5.28 -12.95 -6.72
CA ASP A 62 -6.10 -14.10 -6.35
C ASP A 62 -7.42 -14.18 -7.16
N ASP A 63 -7.29 -14.13 -8.50
CA ASP A 63 -8.36 -14.19 -9.51
C ASP A 63 -9.28 -12.96 -9.57
N GLU A 64 -9.03 -11.92 -8.78
CA GLU A 64 -9.80 -10.69 -8.82
C GLU A 64 -8.99 -9.51 -9.39
N ASN A 65 -9.60 -8.74 -10.30
CA ASN A 65 -8.96 -7.57 -10.88
C ASN A 65 -9.03 -6.36 -9.94
N LEU A 66 -7.90 -5.94 -9.37
CA LEU A 66 -7.80 -4.80 -8.45
C LEU A 66 -8.32 -3.50 -9.07
N LEU A 67 -8.21 -3.32 -10.39
CA LEU A 67 -8.65 -2.11 -11.07
C LEU A 67 -10.18 -1.97 -11.08
N GLN A 68 -10.92 -3.08 -10.95
CA GLN A 68 -12.38 -3.09 -10.87
C GLN A 68 -12.91 -2.88 -9.45
N MET A 69 -12.06 -3.03 -8.43
CA MET A 69 -12.40 -2.81 -7.04
C MET A 69 -12.50 -1.32 -6.71
N ASN A 70 -13.26 -0.95 -5.69
CA ASN A 70 -13.16 0.38 -5.10
C ASN A 70 -11.91 0.49 -4.20
N ALA A 71 -11.50 1.73 -3.86
CA ALA A 71 -10.28 1.98 -3.08
C ALA A 71 -10.27 1.25 -1.72
N ARG A 72 -11.44 1.13 -1.08
CA ARG A 72 -11.59 0.42 0.20
C ARG A 72 -11.32 -1.08 0.06
N GLN A 73 -11.87 -1.71 -0.98
CA GLN A 73 -11.64 -3.13 -1.27
C GLN A 73 -10.18 -3.40 -1.57
N VAL A 74 -9.51 -2.54 -2.33
CA VAL A 74 -8.07 -2.65 -2.59
C VAL A 74 -7.28 -2.54 -1.29
N ALA A 75 -7.59 -1.55 -0.43
CA ALA A 75 -6.90 -1.34 0.83
C ALA A 75 -7.08 -2.50 1.85
N GLN A 76 -8.10 -3.33 1.69
CA GLN A 76 -8.27 -4.56 2.47
C GLN A 76 -7.42 -5.73 2.00
N ARG A 77 -6.83 -5.66 0.80
CA ARG A 77 -6.07 -6.73 0.15
C ARG A 77 -4.59 -6.40 -0.03
N VAL A 78 -4.28 -5.12 -0.19
CA VAL A 78 -2.93 -4.64 -0.50
C VAL A 78 -2.48 -3.67 0.58
N ALA A 79 -1.41 -4.02 1.28
CA ALA A 79 -0.71 -3.11 2.18
C ALA A 79 0.38 -2.35 1.40
N PHE A 80 0.54 -1.08 1.73
CA PHE A 80 1.54 -0.22 1.10
C PHE A 80 2.38 0.50 2.16
N VAL A 81 3.70 0.33 2.07
CA VAL A 81 4.65 1.07 2.90
C VAL A 81 5.29 2.14 2.01
N ALA A 82 5.00 3.40 2.30
CA ALA A 82 5.57 4.53 1.56
C ALA A 82 7.04 4.73 1.95
N GLN A 83 7.86 5.18 0.99
CA GLN A 83 9.27 5.51 1.24
C GLN A 83 9.41 6.69 2.23
N ASN A 84 8.52 7.66 2.12
CA ASN A 84 8.48 8.82 3.00
C ASN A 84 7.11 8.87 3.68
N VAL A 85 7.10 8.89 4.99
CA VAL A 85 5.91 9.17 5.78
C VAL A 85 5.94 10.68 6.10
N PRO A 86 4.91 11.45 5.75
CA PRO A 86 4.84 12.85 6.13
C PRO A 86 4.98 12.99 7.65
N SER A 87 5.77 13.96 8.11
CA SER A 87 5.80 14.32 9.50
C SER A 87 4.40 14.77 9.93
N THR A 88 3.80 14.02 10.84
CA THR A 88 2.46 14.32 11.36
C THR A 88 2.50 14.36 12.88
N GLN A 89 1.60 15.13 13.48
CA GLN A 89 1.38 15.14 14.93
C GLN A 89 0.47 13.99 15.39
N MET A 90 0.51 12.88 14.68
CA MET A 90 -0.18 11.65 15.09
C MET A 90 0.70 10.84 16.01
N THR A 91 0.07 10.15 16.96
CA THR A 91 0.78 9.17 17.79
C THR A 91 1.06 7.90 17.00
N VAL A 92 2.02 7.09 17.47
CA VAL A 92 2.29 5.76 16.90
C VAL A 92 1.03 4.91 16.90
N HIS A 93 0.26 4.92 18.00
CA HIS A 93 -1.00 4.20 18.09
C HIS A 93 -2.00 4.62 17.00
N ASP A 94 -2.18 5.93 16.81
CA ASP A 94 -3.15 6.43 15.82
C ASP A 94 -2.73 6.06 14.40
N MET A 95 -1.43 6.08 14.11
CA MET A 95 -0.91 5.65 12.81
C MET A 95 -1.18 4.16 12.55
N VAL A 96 -0.94 3.29 13.54
CA VAL A 96 -1.24 1.85 13.41
C VAL A 96 -2.75 1.64 13.29
N MET A 97 -3.56 2.40 14.05
CA MET A 97 -5.02 2.35 13.97
C MET A 97 -5.55 2.74 12.59
N LEU A 98 -4.88 3.65 11.85
CA LEU A 98 -5.26 3.98 10.46
C LEU A 98 -5.27 2.74 9.55
N GLY A 99 -4.45 1.73 9.82
CA GLY A 99 -4.47 0.46 9.12
C GLY A 99 -5.80 -0.29 9.22
N ARG A 100 -6.62 0.02 10.25
CA ARG A 100 -7.96 -0.56 10.43
C ARG A 100 -9.06 0.20 9.68
N ARG A 101 -8.77 1.40 9.17
CA ARG A 101 -9.77 2.25 8.50
C ARG A 101 -10.52 1.57 7.34
N PRO A 102 -9.88 0.74 6.49
CA PRO A 102 -10.60 0.02 5.43
C PRO A 102 -11.68 -0.95 5.94
N TYR A 103 -11.58 -1.40 7.20
CA TYR A 103 -12.51 -2.35 7.83
C TYR A 103 -13.62 -1.64 8.63
N MET A 104 -13.44 -0.38 8.97
CA MET A 104 -14.36 0.41 9.78
C MET A 104 -15.71 0.61 9.08
N LYS A 105 -16.82 0.42 9.81
CA LYS A 105 -18.18 0.73 9.35
C LYS A 105 -18.64 2.08 9.92
N TRP A 106 -18.88 2.15 11.21
CA TRP A 106 -19.37 3.33 11.93
C TRP A 106 -18.36 3.92 12.91
N GLY A 107 -17.26 3.24 13.16
CA GLY A 107 -16.20 3.60 14.06
C GLY A 107 -15.26 2.41 14.27
N PHE A 108 -14.22 2.60 15.07
CA PHE A 108 -13.36 1.51 15.49
C PHE A 108 -14.05 0.72 16.59
N THR A 109 -13.90 -0.59 16.55
CA THR A 109 -14.46 -1.53 17.52
C THR A 109 -13.38 -2.00 18.49
N GLU A 110 -13.79 -2.65 19.60
CA GLU A 110 -12.84 -3.28 20.51
C GLU A 110 -11.94 -4.31 19.81
N ALA A 111 -12.48 -5.05 18.85
CA ALA A 111 -11.70 -5.97 18.04
C ALA A 111 -10.61 -5.26 17.22
N ASP A 112 -10.87 -4.05 16.72
CA ASP A 112 -9.84 -3.26 16.01
C ASP A 112 -8.72 -2.82 16.96
N HIS A 113 -9.06 -2.40 18.20
CA HIS A 113 -8.07 -2.07 19.22
C HIS A 113 -7.20 -3.27 19.61
N GLN A 114 -7.79 -4.46 19.76
CA GLN A 114 -7.06 -5.69 20.05
C GLN A 114 -6.09 -6.06 18.90
N ILE A 115 -6.52 -5.94 17.64
CA ILE A 115 -5.67 -6.20 16.47
C ILE A 115 -4.49 -5.22 16.44
N VAL A 116 -4.73 -3.94 16.72
CA VAL A 116 -3.67 -2.91 16.76
C VAL A 116 -2.69 -3.19 17.90
N HIS A 117 -3.19 -3.50 19.09
CA HIS A 117 -2.34 -3.88 20.24
C HIS A 117 -1.46 -5.08 19.90
N HIS A 118 -2.05 -6.13 19.31
CA HIS A 118 -1.30 -7.31 18.92
C HIS A 118 -0.21 -6.99 17.87
N ALA A 119 -0.54 -6.19 16.86
CA ALA A 119 0.43 -5.76 15.83
C ALA A 119 1.58 -4.94 16.43
N MET A 120 1.29 -4.01 17.36
CA MET A 120 2.30 -3.22 18.04
C MET A 120 3.22 -4.08 18.91
N ALA A 121 2.66 -5.08 19.59
CA ALA A 121 3.42 -6.02 20.40
C ALA A 121 4.36 -6.88 19.53
N GLN A 122 3.89 -7.40 18.38
CA GLN A 122 4.70 -8.16 17.43
C GLN A 122 5.89 -7.35 16.91
N LEU A 123 5.70 -6.06 16.65
CA LEU A 123 6.76 -5.14 16.19
C LEU A 123 7.59 -4.58 17.35
N ARG A 124 7.27 -4.90 18.62
CA ARG A 124 7.94 -4.39 19.82
C ARG A 124 7.90 -2.86 19.93
N ILE A 125 6.87 -2.23 19.39
CA ILE A 125 6.68 -0.76 19.42
C ILE A 125 5.66 -0.29 20.46
N GLU A 126 5.12 -1.18 21.30
CA GLU A 126 4.17 -0.84 22.35
C GLU A 126 4.69 0.26 23.30
N PRO A 127 5.97 0.29 23.72
CA PRO A 127 6.50 1.39 24.54
C PRO A 127 6.45 2.76 23.87
N LEU A 128 6.30 2.81 22.55
CA LEU A 128 6.24 4.04 21.75
C LEU A 128 4.80 4.52 21.50
N ARG A 129 3.80 3.79 21.98
CA ARG A 129 2.38 3.97 21.68
C ARG A 129 1.92 5.43 21.73
N GLY A 130 2.28 6.15 22.77
CA GLY A 130 1.87 7.55 22.98
C GLY A 130 2.82 8.59 22.39
N ARG A 131 3.95 8.21 21.78
CA ARG A 131 4.87 9.15 21.17
C ARG A 131 4.34 9.64 19.84
N PHE A 132 4.64 10.89 19.51
CA PHE A 132 4.36 11.43 18.18
C PHE A 132 5.36 10.91 17.14
N LEU A 133 4.89 10.69 15.92
CA LEU A 133 5.73 10.16 14.83
C LEU A 133 6.91 11.08 14.49
N ASN A 134 6.74 12.39 14.61
CA ASN A 134 7.80 13.38 14.40
C ASN A 134 8.89 13.36 15.48
N GLU A 135 8.69 12.69 16.59
CA GLU A 135 9.66 12.51 17.67
C GLU A 135 10.52 11.25 17.48
N LEU A 136 10.16 10.41 16.51
CA LEU A 136 10.88 9.18 16.23
C LEU A 136 11.96 9.43 15.20
N SER A 137 13.16 8.89 15.46
CA SER A 137 14.22 8.85 14.44
C SER A 137 13.79 7.92 13.29
N GLY A 138 14.11 8.29 12.06
CA GLY A 138 13.73 7.55 10.84
C GLY A 138 14.45 6.20 10.70
N GLY A 139 14.31 5.35 11.67
CA GLY A 139 14.82 3.98 11.69
C GLY A 139 13.74 2.97 11.97
#